data_66af706872a10eb92c0170b17d90f1c9
#
_entry.id   66af706872a10eb92c0170b17d90f1c9
#
_cell.length_a   1.000
_cell.length_b   1.000
_cell.length_c   1.000
_cell.angle_alpha   90.00
_cell.angle_beta   90.00
_cell.angle_gamma   90.00
#
_symmetry.space_group_name_H-M   'P 1'
#
loop_
_entity.id
_entity.type
_entity.pdbx_description
1 polymer ?
#
loop_
_entity_poly.entity_id
_entity_poly.type
_entity_poly.pdbx_seq_one_letter_code
_entity_poly.pdbx_strand_id
1 'polypeptide(L)'
;MHYYSHRYVDFAGYKIVYAAYRREATKCSKRVLCRSYFHNLWQKQMRRGVTDPETGVHYTTFTMSNRARGFAVCDKCSYLKAKIMQAKTKTERAVFCQRLDTHHGVVQSDREELARIARKCVVDDEHFGFFIDAVDSQKFGIPTTASQAKCLSGMRRIKQKLTGVQLFNNDGLLLFRTLPDVKTGGNLTLTIVGIMLEKFVRDSTATDLYINFDGASDNICYTVVYGLAHYLYCAAKSGWRLKRIHVLRFQVGHTHNMLDSTFGVLSRHVYGKHGTTARDLLSFPGFNSVSVDMYAN
;
A
#
# COMPACT_ATOMS: atom_id res chain seq x y z
N MET A 1 -14.77 14.25 -9.43
CA MET A 1 -14.06 13.05 -8.93
C MET A 1 -13.60 13.35 -7.52
N HIS A 2 -14.07 12.61 -6.51
CA HIS A 2 -13.68 12.86 -5.12
C HIS A 2 -12.45 12.00 -4.81
N TYR A 3 -11.30 12.64 -4.70
CA TYR A 3 -10.07 11.99 -4.25
C TYR A 3 -10.14 11.75 -2.74
N TYR A 4 -10.27 10.52 -2.31
CA TYR A 4 -10.08 10.12 -0.92
C TYR A 4 -8.59 9.89 -0.67
N SER A 5 -7.81 10.94 -0.42
CA SER A 5 -6.48 10.74 0.11
C SER A 5 -6.61 10.40 1.61
N HIS A 6 -6.51 9.12 1.95
CA HIS A 6 -6.37 8.71 3.34
C HIS A 6 -4.98 9.10 3.81
N ARG A 7 -4.85 10.21 4.52
CA ARG A 7 -3.64 10.48 5.29
C ARG A 7 -3.64 9.52 6.48
N TYR A 8 -2.95 8.41 6.34
CA TYR A 8 -2.66 7.53 7.47
C TYR A 8 -1.67 8.26 8.37
N VAL A 9 -2.13 8.71 9.49
CA VAL A 9 -1.25 9.15 10.56
C VAL A 9 -0.88 7.90 11.34
N ASP A 10 0.34 7.42 11.18
CA ASP A 10 0.89 6.25 11.88
C ASP A 10 1.14 6.59 13.37
N PHE A 11 0.12 7.08 14.02
CA PHE A 11 0.19 7.33 15.45
C PHE A 11 -0.37 6.13 16.20
N ALA A 12 0.48 5.54 17.01
CA ALA A 12 0.11 4.49 17.96
C ALA A 12 -0.87 5.02 19.04
N GLY A 13 -1.97 5.63 18.61
CA GLY A 13 -3.06 6.07 19.44
C GLY A 13 -3.08 7.57 19.79
N TYR A 14 -4.25 8.02 20.18
CA TYR A 14 -4.58 9.39 20.58
C TYR A 14 -3.58 10.06 21.55
N LYS A 15 -2.94 9.29 22.45
CA LYS A 15 -1.94 9.82 23.39
C LYS A 15 -0.77 10.51 22.70
N ILE A 16 -0.32 9.97 21.56
CA ILE A 16 0.84 10.49 20.81
C ILE A 16 0.44 11.76 20.05
N VAL A 17 -0.75 11.77 19.43
CA VAL A 17 -1.29 12.96 18.78
C VAL A 17 -1.41 14.12 19.78
N TYR A 18 -1.93 13.86 20.97
CA TYR A 18 -2.03 14.87 22.01
C TYR A 18 -0.64 15.35 22.49
N ALA A 19 0.34 14.47 22.59
CA ALA A 19 1.71 14.85 22.96
C ALA A 19 2.37 15.72 21.88
N ALA A 20 2.16 15.42 20.59
CA ALA A 20 2.62 16.24 19.47
C ALA A 20 1.95 17.63 19.49
N TYR A 21 0.62 17.66 19.65
CA TYR A 21 -0.13 18.91 19.80
C TYR A 21 0.42 19.77 20.95
N ARG A 22 0.66 19.19 22.15
CA ARG A 22 1.22 19.92 23.29
C ARG A 22 2.56 20.55 22.95
N ARG A 23 3.46 19.82 22.31
CA ARG A 23 4.79 20.31 21.91
C ARG A 23 4.66 21.53 20.99
N GLU A 24 3.82 21.43 19.96
CA GLU A 24 3.63 22.53 19.01
C GLU A 24 2.93 23.74 19.64
N ALA A 25 1.89 23.54 20.44
CA ALA A 25 1.22 24.62 21.15
C ALA A 25 2.18 25.37 22.10
N THR A 26 3.05 24.63 22.79
CA THR A 26 4.07 25.23 23.67
C THR A 26 5.11 26.02 22.88
N LYS A 27 5.62 25.48 21.75
CA LYS A 27 6.54 26.21 20.86
C LYS A 27 5.97 27.53 20.36
N CYS A 28 4.67 27.50 20.00
CA CYS A 28 3.96 28.66 19.48
C CYS A 28 3.42 29.59 20.59
N SER A 29 3.80 29.39 21.86
CA SER A 29 3.28 30.14 23.03
C SER A 29 1.75 30.17 23.10
N LYS A 30 1.06 29.15 22.57
CA LYS A 30 -0.39 29.02 22.60
C LYS A 30 -0.85 28.27 23.83
N ARG A 31 -2.06 28.60 24.33
CA ARG A 31 -2.67 27.87 25.43
C ARG A 31 -2.90 26.42 25.09
N VAL A 32 -2.32 25.52 25.88
CA VAL A 32 -2.48 24.07 25.74
C VAL A 32 -3.86 23.67 26.25
N LEU A 33 -4.66 23.03 25.41
CA LEU A 33 -5.97 22.46 25.78
C LEU A 33 -5.75 21.23 26.67
N CYS A 34 -6.67 20.98 27.60
CA CYS A 34 -6.66 19.74 28.36
C CYS A 34 -6.95 18.53 27.45
N ARG A 35 -6.51 17.35 27.86
CA ARG A 35 -6.56 16.15 27.03
C ARG A 35 -7.97 15.75 26.61
N SER A 36 -8.95 15.86 27.51
CA SER A 36 -10.36 15.51 27.22
C SER A 36 -10.99 16.52 26.23
N TYR A 37 -10.72 17.79 26.39
CA TYR A 37 -11.24 18.82 25.47
C TYR A 37 -10.62 18.69 24.08
N PHE A 38 -9.30 18.47 24.01
CA PHE A 38 -8.63 18.20 22.74
C PHE A 38 -9.20 16.93 22.07
N HIS A 39 -9.48 15.86 22.82
CA HIS A 39 -10.08 14.64 22.30
C HIS A 39 -11.45 14.91 21.67
N ASN A 40 -12.29 15.66 22.36
CA ASN A 40 -13.62 16.01 21.85
C ASN A 40 -13.54 16.86 20.58
N LEU A 41 -12.65 17.85 20.53
CA LEU A 41 -12.42 18.64 19.31
C LEU A 41 -11.88 17.78 18.17
N TRP A 42 -10.90 16.93 18.46
CA TRP A 42 -10.34 16.00 17.50
C TRP A 42 -11.41 15.08 16.90
N GLN A 43 -12.23 14.45 17.73
CA GLN A 43 -13.34 13.59 17.29
C GLN A 43 -14.37 14.37 16.44
N LYS A 44 -14.69 15.59 16.83
CA LYS A 44 -15.62 16.45 16.11
C LYS A 44 -15.10 16.86 14.73
N GLN A 45 -13.82 17.22 14.64
CA GLN A 45 -13.16 17.56 13.37
C GLN A 45 -13.03 16.34 12.44
N MET A 46 -12.64 15.19 13.00
CA MET A 46 -12.53 13.95 12.24
C MET A 46 -13.87 13.50 11.62
N ARG A 47 -15.00 13.76 12.30
CA ARG A 47 -16.34 13.45 11.79
C ARG A 47 -16.81 14.42 10.72
N ARG A 48 -16.39 15.69 10.82
CA ARG A 48 -16.83 16.76 9.88
C ARG A 48 -16.03 16.77 8.59
N GLY A 49 -14.88 16.16 8.57
CA GLY A 49 -13.92 16.31 7.48
C GLY A 49 -13.23 17.68 7.52
N VAL A 50 -12.23 17.85 6.68
CA VAL A 50 -11.48 19.08 6.48
C VAL A 50 -11.35 19.34 5.00
N THR A 51 -11.69 20.52 4.54
CA THR A 51 -11.40 20.97 3.17
C THR A 51 -10.02 21.62 3.19
N ASP A 52 -9.16 21.15 2.32
CA ASP A 52 -7.85 21.77 2.11
C ASP A 52 -8.05 23.14 1.45
N PRO A 53 -7.60 24.23 2.07
CA PRO A 53 -7.80 25.57 1.53
C PRO A 53 -7.05 25.84 0.22
N GLU A 54 -5.96 25.10 -0.05
CA GLU A 54 -5.14 25.28 -1.25
C GLU A 54 -5.67 24.49 -2.44
N THR A 55 -6.16 23.27 -2.19
CA THR A 55 -6.59 22.35 -3.27
C THR A 55 -8.11 22.24 -3.41
N GLY A 56 -8.89 22.77 -2.45
CA GLY A 56 -10.35 22.64 -2.40
C GLY A 56 -10.85 21.21 -2.15
N VAL A 57 -9.95 20.25 -1.92
CA VAL A 57 -10.30 18.83 -1.72
C VAL A 57 -10.84 18.61 -0.32
N HIS A 58 -12.04 18.01 -0.23
CA HIS A 58 -12.67 17.68 1.04
C HIS A 58 -12.24 16.28 1.54
N TYR A 59 -11.58 16.24 2.69
CA TYR A 59 -11.14 15.00 3.35
C TYR A 59 -12.18 14.59 4.40
N THR A 60 -12.90 13.50 4.16
CA THR A 60 -14.06 13.13 4.98
C THR A 60 -13.78 12.25 6.18
N THR A 61 -12.64 11.57 6.24
CA THR A 61 -12.34 10.70 7.40
C THR A 61 -10.84 10.47 7.60
N PHE A 62 -10.38 10.69 8.84
CA PHE A 62 -9.17 10.07 9.34
C PHE A 62 -9.60 8.88 10.21
N THR A 63 -9.43 7.68 9.72
CA THR A 63 -9.68 6.50 10.53
C THR A 63 -8.42 6.20 11.33
N MET A 64 -8.44 6.46 12.63
CA MET A 64 -7.41 5.93 13.51
C MET A 64 -7.66 4.42 13.61
N SER A 65 -6.88 3.65 12.89
CA SER A 65 -6.91 2.20 13.00
C SER A 65 -6.24 1.79 14.32
N ASN A 66 -7.04 1.38 15.29
CA ASN A 66 -6.56 0.64 16.46
C ASN A 66 -6.18 -0.81 16.13
N ARG A 67 -6.04 -1.15 14.85
CA ARG A 67 -5.68 -2.50 14.41
C ARG A 67 -4.18 -2.76 14.61
N ALA A 68 -3.77 -2.87 15.87
CA ALA A 68 -2.45 -3.37 16.25
C ALA A 68 -2.29 -4.89 16.07
N ARG A 69 -3.22 -5.57 15.38
CA ARG A 69 -3.22 -7.04 15.33
C ARG A 69 -3.43 -7.51 13.90
N GLY A 70 -2.35 -7.98 13.25
CA GLY A 70 -2.43 -8.74 12.02
C GLY A 70 -1.50 -8.32 10.87
N PHE A 71 -0.81 -7.20 10.96
CA PHE A 71 0.15 -6.78 9.94
C PHE A 71 1.59 -6.94 10.45
N ALA A 72 2.50 -7.28 9.54
CA ALA A 72 3.92 -7.30 9.84
C ALA A 72 4.34 -5.95 10.45
N VAL A 73 4.84 -5.99 11.68
CA VAL A 73 5.34 -4.80 12.36
C VAL A 73 6.81 -4.65 12.01
N CYS A 74 7.24 -3.43 11.73
CA CYS A 74 8.65 -3.14 11.47
C CYS A 74 9.52 -3.59 12.66
N ASP A 75 10.50 -4.46 12.40
CA ASP A 75 11.39 -5.01 13.42
C ASP A 75 12.16 -3.91 14.16
N LYS A 76 12.60 -2.88 13.44
CA LYS A 76 13.29 -1.72 14.02
C LYS A 76 12.38 -0.95 14.97
N CYS A 77 11.11 -0.74 14.60
CA CYS A 77 10.12 -0.13 15.48
C CYS A 77 9.88 -0.99 16.74
N SER A 78 9.71 -2.30 16.55
CA SER A 78 9.46 -3.25 17.65
C SER A 78 10.65 -3.29 18.60
N TYR A 79 11.86 -3.40 18.08
CA TYR A 79 13.09 -3.38 18.85
C TYR A 79 13.24 -2.07 19.65
N LEU A 80 13.09 -0.91 19.01
CA LEU A 80 13.25 0.39 19.68
C LEU A 80 12.17 0.62 20.73
N LYS A 81 10.91 0.21 20.46
CA LYS A 81 9.82 0.27 21.46
C LYS A 81 10.11 -0.61 22.67
N ALA A 82 10.61 -1.83 22.46
CA ALA A 82 11.02 -2.72 23.55
C ALA A 82 12.16 -2.09 24.39
N LYS A 83 13.17 -1.50 23.74
CA LYS A 83 14.27 -0.80 24.43
C LYS A 83 13.80 0.40 25.23
N ILE A 84 12.87 1.18 24.71
CA ILE A 84 12.26 2.34 25.43
C ILE A 84 11.52 1.84 26.69
N MET A 85 10.86 0.67 26.63
CA MET A 85 10.17 0.10 27.78
C MET A 85 11.16 -0.46 28.83
N GLN A 86 12.29 -1.02 28.38
CA GLN A 86 13.30 -1.63 29.23
C GLN A 86 14.32 -0.64 29.80
N ALA A 87 14.35 0.60 29.28
CA ALA A 87 15.31 1.62 29.70
C ALA A 87 15.20 1.95 31.18
N LYS A 88 16.32 1.81 31.91
CA LYS A 88 16.41 2.03 33.37
C LYS A 88 16.57 3.51 33.72
N THR A 89 17.13 4.32 32.83
CA THR A 89 17.37 5.74 33.06
C THR A 89 16.59 6.61 32.07
N LYS A 90 16.31 7.85 32.47
CA LYS A 90 15.69 8.85 31.57
C LYS A 90 16.55 9.16 30.36
N THR A 91 17.87 9.19 30.54
CA THR A 91 18.84 9.45 29.47
C THR A 91 18.82 8.33 28.42
N GLU A 92 18.90 7.06 28.86
CA GLU A 92 18.83 5.92 27.99
C GLU A 92 17.50 5.88 27.19
N ARG A 93 16.40 6.15 27.89
CA ARG A 93 15.07 6.23 27.26
C ARG A 93 15.01 7.32 26.19
N ALA A 94 15.59 8.50 26.46
CA ALA A 94 15.62 9.62 25.53
C ALA A 94 16.38 9.25 24.24
N VAL A 95 17.52 8.54 24.35
CA VAL A 95 18.29 8.05 23.19
C VAL A 95 17.46 7.13 22.30
N PHE A 96 16.74 6.15 22.89
CA PHE A 96 15.92 5.25 22.09
C PHE A 96 14.69 5.94 21.48
N CYS A 97 14.09 6.90 22.19
CA CYS A 97 13.03 7.74 21.64
C CYS A 97 13.53 8.53 20.43
N GLN A 98 14.69 9.17 20.52
CA GLN A 98 15.28 9.91 19.40
C GLN A 98 15.55 9.00 18.18
N ARG A 99 16.09 7.79 18.40
CA ARG A 99 16.30 6.80 17.32
C ARG A 99 14.99 6.37 16.67
N LEU A 100 13.92 6.21 17.44
CA LEU A 100 12.60 5.88 16.91
C LEU A 100 12.02 7.05 16.10
N ASP A 101 12.15 8.27 16.60
CA ASP A 101 11.71 9.48 15.90
C ASP A 101 12.49 9.68 14.58
N THR A 102 13.82 9.45 14.58
CA THR A 102 14.63 9.46 13.36
C THR A 102 14.16 8.40 12.35
N HIS A 103 13.88 7.17 12.83
CA HIS A 103 13.36 6.11 11.97
C HIS A 103 11.99 6.47 11.37
N HIS A 104 11.08 7.04 12.15
CA HIS A 104 9.79 7.51 11.67
C HIS A 104 9.94 8.69 10.69
N GLY A 105 10.92 9.55 10.88
CA GLY A 105 11.25 10.65 9.97
C GLY A 105 11.61 10.13 8.58
N VAL A 106 12.46 9.08 8.50
CA VAL A 106 12.81 8.45 7.21
C VAL A 106 11.56 7.85 6.55
N VAL A 107 10.74 7.10 7.29
CA VAL A 107 9.50 6.51 6.75
C VAL A 107 8.56 7.59 6.22
N GLN A 108 8.46 8.71 6.92
CA GLN A 108 7.61 9.83 6.49
C GLN A 108 8.16 10.48 5.21
N SER A 109 9.48 10.68 5.13
CA SER A 109 10.13 11.20 3.92
C SER A 109 9.91 10.29 2.70
N ASP A 110 10.02 8.97 2.87
CA ASP A 110 9.74 8.01 1.80
C ASP A 110 8.29 8.12 1.29
N ARG A 111 7.33 8.30 2.20
CA ARG A 111 5.91 8.47 1.86
C ARG A 111 5.62 9.78 1.14
N GLU A 112 6.24 10.86 1.59
CA GLU A 112 6.12 12.19 0.95
C GLU A 112 6.70 12.17 -0.46
N GLU A 113 7.83 11.52 -0.64
CA GLU A 113 8.45 11.36 -1.96
C GLU A 113 7.56 10.53 -2.89
N LEU A 114 7.00 9.41 -2.42
CA LEU A 114 6.06 8.63 -3.22
C LEU A 114 4.81 9.45 -3.59
N ALA A 115 4.26 10.21 -2.64
CA ALA A 115 3.11 11.06 -2.93
C ALA A 115 3.44 12.15 -3.95
N ARG A 116 4.68 12.69 -3.93
CA ARG A 116 5.19 13.63 -4.93
C ARG A 116 5.28 12.97 -6.31
N ILE A 117 5.86 11.77 -6.39
CA ILE A 117 5.98 11.00 -7.62
C ILE A 117 4.58 10.65 -8.18
N ALA A 118 3.67 10.16 -7.34
CA ALA A 118 2.32 9.81 -7.76
C ALA A 118 1.59 11.04 -8.35
N ARG A 119 1.71 12.21 -7.71
CA ARG A 119 1.16 13.46 -8.26
C ARG A 119 1.78 13.81 -9.61
N LYS A 120 3.10 13.61 -9.76
CA LYS A 120 3.79 13.87 -11.01
C LYS A 120 3.23 12.98 -12.14
N CYS A 121 3.02 11.70 -11.89
CA CYS A 121 2.42 10.77 -12.85
C CYS A 121 0.94 11.09 -13.20
N VAL A 122 0.26 11.93 -12.42
CA VAL A 122 -1.12 12.38 -12.74
C VAL A 122 -1.12 13.60 -13.64
N VAL A 123 -0.11 14.46 -13.51
CA VAL A 123 -0.08 15.79 -14.15
C VAL A 123 0.75 15.79 -15.43
N ASP A 124 1.71 14.88 -15.54
CA ASP A 124 2.73 14.88 -16.59
C ASP A 124 2.80 13.50 -17.25
N ASP A 125 2.39 13.43 -18.51
CA ASP A 125 2.34 12.20 -19.32
C ASP A 125 3.73 11.61 -19.63
N GLU A 126 4.83 12.33 -19.37
CA GLU A 126 6.18 11.78 -19.45
C GLU A 126 6.51 10.84 -18.28
N HIS A 127 5.66 10.79 -17.28
CA HIS A 127 5.83 9.99 -16.07
C HIS A 127 4.69 8.99 -15.90
N PHE A 128 5.04 7.71 -15.83
CA PHE A 128 4.09 6.63 -15.58
C PHE A 128 4.49 5.86 -14.33
N GLY A 129 3.54 5.42 -13.53
CA GLY A 129 3.86 4.68 -12.33
C GLY A 129 2.73 3.83 -11.80
N PHE A 130 3.11 2.77 -11.06
CA PHE A 130 2.14 1.87 -10.45
C PHE A 130 2.71 1.19 -9.20
N PHE A 131 1.77 0.75 -8.35
CA PHE A 131 2.01 -0.20 -7.28
C PHE A 131 1.82 -1.62 -7.82
N ILE A 132 2.62 -2.56 -7.35
CA ILE A 132 2.43 -3.99 -7.59
C ILE A 132 2.58 -4.75 -6.27
N ASP A 133 1.60 -5.59 -5.95
CA ASP A 133 1.62 -6.39 -4.73
C ASP A 133 0.79 -7.67 -4.90
N ALA A 134 1.21 -8.74 -4.21
CA ALA A 134 0.53 -10.02 -4.22
C ALA A 134 -0.49 -10.11 -3.08
N VAL A 135 -1.69 -10.58 -3.40
CA VAL A 135 -2.73 -10.82 -2.41
C VAL A 135 -2.41 -12.07 -1.60
N ASP A 136 -2.63 -12.05 -0.29
CA ASP A 136 -2.55 -13.25 0.54
C ASP A 136 -3.52 -14.32 0.04
N SER A 137 -2.98 -15.34 -0.61
CA SER A 137 -3.74 -16.43 -1.24
C SER A 137 -4.64 -17.21 -0.26
N GLN A 138 -4.36 -17.14 1.03
CA GLN A 138 -5.18 -17.80 2.04
C GLN A 138 -6.56 -17.15 2.19
N LYS A 139 -6.66 -15.86 1.85
CA LYS A 139 -7.92 -15.12 1.90
C LYS A 139 -8.84 -15.38 0.70
N PHE A 140 -8.30 -15.97 -0.36
CA PHE A 140 -9.00 -16.16 -1.63
C PHE A 140 -9.05 -17.64 -2.05
N GLY A 141 -9.51 -18.49 -1.13
CA GLY A 141 -9.74 -19.92 -1.44
C GLY A 141 -11.12 -20.17 -2.02
N ILE A 142 -11.25 -20.98 -3.08
CA ILE A 142 -12.53 -21.41 -3.68
C ILE A 142 -12.80 -22.88 -3.33
N PRO A 143 -14.06 -23.25 -3.08
CA PRO A 143 -15.25 -22.40 -2.98
C PRO A 143 -15.29 -21.58 -1.69
N THR A 144 -15.92 -20.39 -1.76
CA THR A 144 -16.27 -19.59 -0.58
C THR A 144 -17.75 -19.81 -0.24
N THR A 145 -18.06 -19.90 1.04
CA THR A 145 -19.44 -20.00 1.52
C THR A 145 -19.66 -18.94 2.60
N ALA A 146 -20.80 -18.23 2.53
CA ALA A 146 -21.18 -17.23 3.54
C ALA A 146 -21.39 -17.87 4.91
N SER A 147 -21.87 -19.11 4.94
CA SER A 147 -21.94 -19.96 6.13
C SER A 147 -21.32 -21.32 5.82
N GLN A 148 -20.37 -21.75 6.61
CA GLN A 148 -19.74 -23.04 6.41
C GLN A 148 -20.56 -24.13 7.14
N ALA A 149 -21.23 -24.99 6.40
CA ALA A 149 -21.88 -26.16 6.97
C ALA A 149 -20.82 -27.06 7.62
N LYS A 150 -21.16 -27.70 8.74
CA LYS A 150 -20.23 -28.55 9.53
C LYS A 150 -19.63 -29.68 8.68
N CYS A 151 -20.39 -30.24 7.74
CA CYS A 151 -19.93 -31.26 6.79
C CYS A 151 -18.86 -30.74 5.80
N LEU A 152 -18.77 -29.41 5.58
CA LEU A 152 -17.78 -28.78 4.70
C LEU A 152 -16.54 -28.28 5.47
N SER A 153 -16.49 -28.45 6.79
CA SER A 153 -15.40 -27.93 7.63
C SER A 153 -14.03 -28.55 7.27
N GLY A 154 -14.01 -29.77 6.75
CA GLY A 154 -12.81 -30.48 6.28
C GLY A 154 -12.47 -30.24 4.79
N MET A 155 -13.26 -29.47 4.07
CA MET A 155 -13.04 -29.27 2.63
C MET A 155 -11.82 -28.39 2.36
N ARG A 156 -10.89 -28.90 1.55
CA ARG A 156 -9.70 -28.16 1.14
C ARG A 156 -10.09 -27.16 0.03
N ARG A 157 -9.89 -25.88 0.30
CA ARG A 157 -10.12 -24.80 -0.66
C ARG A 157 -8.93 -24.67 -1.62
N ILE A 158 -9.21 -24.43 -2.90
CA ILE A 158 -8.20 -24.14 -3.90
C ILE A 158 -7.81 -22.67 -3.73
N LYS A 159 -6.58 -22.42 -3.29
CA LYS A 159 -6.05 -21.08 -3.11
C LYS A 159 -5.87 -20.39 -4.46
N GLN A 160 -6.46 -19.21 -4.60
CA GLN A 160 -6.24 -18.36 -5.78
C GLN A 160 -5.03 -17.46 -5.56
N LYS A 161 -4.17 -17.38 -6.56
CA LYS A 161 -3.04 -16.46 -6.57
C LYS A 161 -3.44 -15.22 -7.36
N LEU A 162 -3.56 -14.11 -6.68
CA LEU A 162 -3.91 -12.82 -7.26
C LEU A 162 -2.76 -11.86 -7.03
N THR A 163 -2.40 -11.09 -8.06
CA THR A 163 -1.49 -9.96 -7.95
C THR A 163 -2.23 -8.72 -8.41
N GLY A 164 -2.24 -7.69 -7.60
CA GLY A 164 -2.83 -6.40 -7.94
C GLY A 164 -1.78 -5.46 -8.49
N VAL A 165 -2.18 -4.70 -9.48
CA VAL A 165 -1.43 -3.54 -9.98
C VAL A 165 -2.35 -2.33 -9.96
N GLN A 166 -1.95 -1.28 -9.27
CA GLN A 166 -2.70 -0.05 -9.21
C GLN A 166 -1.88 1.09 -9.78
N LEU A 167 -2.45 1.77 -10.77
CA LEU A 167 -1.81 2.92 -11.40
C LEU A 167 -1.79 4.11 -10.44
N PHE A 168 -0.75 4.94 -10.52
CA PHE A 168 -0.64 6.16 -9.69
C PHE A 168 -1.67 7.23 -10.06
N ASN A 169 -2.12 7.24 -11.31
CA ASN A 169 -3.17 8.14 -11.79
C ASN A 169 -4.60 7.73 -11.40
N ASN A 170 -4.76 6.70 -10.58
CA ASN A 170 -6.04 6.15 -10.11
C ASN A 170 -6.97 5.59 -11.20
N ASP A 171 -6.48 5.30 -12.39
CA ASP A 171 -7.28 4.75 -13.50
C ASP A 171 -7.70 3.29 -13.29
N GLY A 172 -7.70 2.84 -12.07
CA GLY A 172 -8.25 1.55 -11.69
C GLY A 172 -7.21 0.56 -11.14
N LEU A 173 -7.74 -0.53 -10.61
CA LEU A 173 -7.00 -1.68 -10.14
C LEU A 173 -7.04 -2.76 -11.23
N LEU A 174 -5.87 -3.26 -11.63
CA LEU A 174 -5.72 -4.42 -12.47
C LEU A 174 -5.44 -5.63 -11.57
N LEU A 175 -6.22 -6.69 -11.71
CA LEU A 175 -6.01 -7.94 -10.99
C LEU A 175 -5.51 -9.02 -11.96
N PHE A 176 -4.32 -9.52 -11.70
CA PHE A 176 -3.73 -10.63 -12.41
C PHE A 176 -3.97 -11.91 -11.62
N ARG A 177 -4.71 -12.83 -12.23
CA ARG A 177 -4.91 -14.17 -11.68
C ARG A 177 -3.92 -15.13 -12.31
N THR A 178 -3.24 -15.89 -11.48
CA THR A 178 -2.37 -16.98 -11.94
C THR A 178 -2.94 -18.32 -11.49
N LEU A 179 -2.69 -19.36 -12.29
CA LEU A 179 -3.07 -20.72 -11.93
C LEU A 179 -2.34 -21.14 -10.63
N PRO A 180 -2.94 -22.02 -9.83
CA PRO A 180 -2.37 -22.44 -8.55
C PRO A 180 -0.98 -23.11 -8.65
N ASP A 181 -0.67 -23.75 -9.76
CA ASP A 181 0.58 -24.44 -10.07
C ASP A 181 1.70 -23.51 -10.55
N VAL A 182 1.38 -22.31 -11.04
CA VAL A 182 2.39 -21.31 -11.43
C VAL A 182 3.16 -20.87 -10.19
N LYS A 183 4.49 -20.96 -10.23
CA LYS A 183 5.35 -20.51 -9.14
C LYS A 183 5.29 -18.97 -9.00
N THR A 184 5.14 -18.50 -7.77
CA THR A 184 5.34 -17.08 -7.43
C THR A 184 6.83 -16.75 -7.42
N GLY A 185 7.18 -15.48 -7.55
CA GLY A 185 8.56 -15.01 -7.51
C GLY A 185 8.89 -14.03 -8.62
N GLY A 186 10.15 -13.68 -8.75
CA GLY A 186 10.64 -12.63 -9.65
C GLY A 186 10.20 -12.77 -11.11
N ASN A 187 10.11 -14.00 -11.64
CA ASN A 187 9.65 -14.21 -13.02
C ASN A 187 8.19 -13.82 -13.21
N LEU A 188 7.31 -14.17 -12.27
CA LEU A 188 5.90 -13.76 -12.34
C LEU A 188 5.78 -12.23 -12.25
N THR A 189 6.51 -11.61 -11.33
CA THR A 189 6.57 -10.16 -11.20
C THR A 189 7.02 -9.50 -12.49
N LEU A 190 8.08 -10.00 -13.13
CA LEU A 190 8.55 -9.50 -14.42
C LEU A 190 7.54 -9.68 -15.54
N THR A 191 6.88 -10.82 -15.60
CA THR A 191 5.82 -11.05 -16.61
C THR A 191 4.71 -10.01 -16.48
N ILE A 192 4.26 -9.74 -15.25
CA ILE A 192 3.24 -8.72 -15.00
C ILE A 192 3.75 -7.33 -15.39
N VAL A 193 4.99 -6.98 -15.02
CA VAL A 193 5.62 -5.71 -15.42
C VAL A 193 5.72 -5.60 -16.94
N GLY A 194 6.11 -6.68 -17.64
CA GLY A 194 6.15 -6.71 -19.10
C GLY A 194 4.79 -6.42 -19.73
N ILE A 195 3.72 -7.03 -19.24
CA ILE A 195 2.34 -6.76 -19.68
C ILE A 195 1.97 -5.29 -19.44
N MET A 196 2.35 -4.73 -18.28
CA MET A 196 2.10 -3.32 -17.97
C MET A 196 2.84 -2.38 -18.92
N LEU A 197 4.10 -2.69 -19.24
CA LEU A 197 4.91 -1.94 -20.20
C LEU A 197 4.28 -1.96 -21.60
N GLU A 198 3.91 -3.14 -22.09
CA GLU A 198 3.27 -3.27 -23.41
C GLU A 198 1.92 -2.55 -23.47
N LYS A 199 1.14 -2.61 -22.42
CA LYS A 199 -0.22 -2.06 -22.41
C LYS A 199 -0.27 -0.55 -22.23
N PHE A 200 0.63 0.03 -21.44
CA PHE A 200 0.51 1.43 -21.00
C PHE A 200 1.70 2.30 -21.33
N VAL A 201 2.88 1.71 -21.62
CA VAL A 201 4.10 2.49 -21.82
C VAL A 201 4.56 2.49 -23.28
N ARG A 202 4.34 1.38 -23.98
CA ARG A 202 4.83 1.18 -25.36
C ARG A 202 4.49 2.36 -26.28
N ASP A 203 3.23 2.73 -26.37
CA ASP A 203 2.72 3.75 -27.28
C ASP A 203 2.47 5.10 -26.57
N SER A 204 2.99 5.26 -25.35
CA SER A 204 2.85 6.48 -24.56
C SER A 204 4.00 7.46 -24.77
N THR A 205 3.86 8.65 -24.21
CA THR A 205 4.92 9.66 -24.15
C THR A 205 5.88 9.46 -22.98
N ALA A 206 5.64 8.45 -22.14
CA ALA A 206 6.39 8.23 -20.90
C ALA A 206 7.87 7.96 -21.13
N THR A 207 8.70 8.77 -20.50
CA THR A 207 10.16 8.62 -20.46
C THR A 207 10.64 7.98 -19.17
N ASP A 208 9.85 8.11 -18.10
CA ASP A 208 10.14 7.63 -16.75
C ASP A 208 9.04 6.70 -16.25
N LEU A 209 9.45 5.51 -15.86
CA LEU A 209 8.57 4.52 -15.22
C LEU A 209 8.90 4.39 -13.73
N TYR A 210 7.92 4.48 -12.89
CA TYR A 210 8.03 4.29 -11.44
C TYR A 210 7.29 3.04 -11.00
N ILE A 211 7.99 2.07 -10.42
CA ILE A 211 7.39 0.83 -9.93
C ILE A 211 7.58 0.77 -8.42
N ASN A 212 6.49 0.78 -7.68
CA ASN A 212 6.53 0.56 -6.24
C ASN A 212 6.25 -0.91 -5.94
N PHE A 213 7.28 -1.59 -5.44
CA PHE A 213 7.20 -2.96 -4.95
C PHE A 213 6.95 -2.98 -3.45
N ASP A 214 6.27 -4.02 -2.99
CA ASP A 214 6.31 -4.37 -1.58
C ASP A 214 7.75 -4.77 -1.17
N GLY A 215 8.00 -4.78 0.15
CA GLY A 215 9.33 -5.10 0.68
C GLY A 215 9.73 -6.58 0.60
N ALA A 216 8.95 -7.44 -0.04
CA ALA A 216 9.25 -8.87 -0.14
C ALA A 216 10.52 -9.13 -0.98
N SER A 217 11.33 -10.09 -0.54
CA SER A 217 12.58 -10.47 -1.21
C SER A 217 12.38 -10.94 -2.65
N ASP A 218 11.22 -11.53 -2.94
CA ASP A 218 10.87 -12.05 -4.27
C ASP A 218 10.61 -10.93 -5.28
N ASN A 219 10.20 -9.75 -4.80
CA ASN A 219 9.90 -8.59 -5.63
C ASN A 219 11.13 -7.74 -5.93
N ILE A 220 12.20 -7.84 -5.11
CA ILE A 220 13.47 -7.14 -5.33
C ILE A 220 14.63 -8.12 -5.21
N CYS A 221 14.76 -8.98 -6.20
CA CYS A 221 15.87 -9.91 -6.37
C CYS A 221 16.66 -9.56 -7.64
N TYR A 222 17.81 -10.17 -7.79
CA TYR A 222 18.65 -9.98 -8.99
C TYR A 222 17.89 -10.25 -10.28
N THR A 223 17.03 -11.28 -10.31
CA THR A 223 16.20 -11.62 -11.48
C THR A 223 15.34 -10.44 -11.90
N VAL A 224 14.66 -9.78 -10.95
CA VAL A 224 13.81 -8.62 -11.24
C VAL A 224 14.65 -7.44 -11.72
N VAL A 225 15.76 -7.12 -11.06
CA VAL A 225 16.62 -6.00 -11.44
C VAL A 225 17.18 -6.18 -12.85
N TYR A 226 17.72 -7.36 -13.16
CA TYR A 226 18.25 -7.66 -14.50
C TYR A 226 17.14 -7.69 -15.55
N GLY A 227 15.96 -8.24 -15.22
CA GLY A 227 14.80 -8.24 -16.11
C GLY A 227 14.31 -6.84 -16.44
N LEU A 228 14.26 -5.93 -15.47
CA LEU A 228 13.92 -4.53 -15.71
C LEU A 228 14.95 -3.82 -16.59
N ALA A 229 16.24 -4.07 -16.37
CA ALA A 229 17.31 -3.55 -17.23
C ALA A 229 17.18 -4.08 -18.66
N HIS A 230 16.83 -5.38 -18.81
CA HIS A 230 16.59 -5.98 -20.12
C HIS A 230 15.38 -5.35 -20.82
N TYR A 231 14.27 -5.12 -20.11
CA TYR A 231 13.10 -4.42 -20.66
C TYR A 231 13.45 -3.01 -21.15
N LEU A 232 14.22 -2.27 -20.35
CA LEU A 232 14.68 -0.93 -20.76
C LEU A 232 15.54 -0.97 -22.03
N TYR A 233 16.43 -1.96 -22.13
CA TYR A 233 17.24 -2.20 -23.33
C TYR A 233 16.37 -2.53 -24.55
N CYS A 234 15.39 -3.43 -24.40
CA CYS A 234 14.46 -3.79 -25.48
C CYS A 234 13.59 -2.59 -25.90
N ALA A 235 13.10 -1.82 -24.96
CA ALA A 235 12.32 -0.61 -25.20
C ALA A 235 13.14 0.41 -26.06
N ALA A 236 14.40 0.64 -25.68
CA ALA A 236 15.29 1.51 -26.44
C ALA A 236 15.55 1.00 -27.86
N LYS A 237 15.76 -0.32 -28.03
CA LYS A 237 15.93 -0.96 -29.34
C LYS A 237 14.68 -0.88 -30.21
N SER A 238 13.51 -0.92 -29.61
CA SER A 238 12.21 -0.85 -30.29
C SER A 238 11.72 0.58 -30.51
N GLY A 239 12.52 1.59 -30.18
CA GLY A 239 12.20 2.99 -30.41
C GLY A 239 11.17 3.57 -29.42
N TRP A 240 10.95 2.92 -28.26
CA TRP A 240 10.08 3.47 -27.22
C TRP A 240 10.71 4.73 -26.61
N ARG A 241 9.87 5.60 -26.06
CA ARG A 241 10.35 6.82 -25.40
C ARG A 241 10.91 6.58 -24.00
N LEU A 242 10.66 5.39 -23.41
CA LEU A 242 11.10 5.03 -22.07
C LEU A 242 12.63 5.08 -21.95
N LYS A 243 13.13 5.89 -21.01
CA LYS A 243 14.56 6.12 -20.75
C LYS A 243 15.00 5.63 -19.38
N ARG A 244 14.09 5.59 -18.39
CA ARG A 244 14.41 5.28 -17.00
C ARG A 244 13.34 4.43 -16.35
N ILE A 245 13.77 3.47 -15.54
CA ILE A 245 12.91 2.70 -14.66
C ILE A 245 13.37 2.94 -13.23
N HIS A 246 12.50 3.52 -12.42
CA HIS A 246 12.72 3.82 -11.00
C HIS A 246 12.03 2.75 -10.16
N VAL A 247 12.82 2.03 -9.36
CA VAL A 247 12.31 1.05 -8.40
C VAL A 247 12.15 1.73 -7.05
N LEU A 248 10.91 1.82 -6.60
CA LEU A 248 10.56 2.41 -5.31
C LEU A 248 10.32 1.31 -4.29
N ARG A 249 10.91 1.45 -3.11
CA ARG A 249 10.78 0.50 -2.02
C ARG A 249 10.60 1.21 -0.70
N PHE A 250 9.60 0.80 0.06
CA PHE A 250 9.46 1.23 1.45
C PHE A 250 10.21 0.32 2.42
N GLN A 251 10.47 0.84 3.62
CA GLN A 251 11.00 0.04 4.69
C GLN A 251 10.00 -1.06 5.08
N VAL A 252 10.49 -2.30 5.23
CA VAL A 252 9.69 -3.46 5.63
C VAL A 252 8.91 -3.16 6.92
N GLY A 253 7.63 -3.49 6.93
CA GLY A 253 6.71 -3.17 8.02
C GLY A 253 6.13 -1.76 7.99
N HIS A 254 6.49 -0.95 6.98
CA HIS A 254 5.89 0.35 6.67
C HIS A 254 5.38 0.42 5.22
N THR A 255 5.31 -0.73 4.56
CA THR A 255 4.96 -0.90 3.14
C THR A 255 3.48 -0.72 2.84
N HIS A 256 2.62 -0.58 3.86
CA HIS A 256 1.18 -0.42 3.64
C HIS A 256 0.88 0.74 2.70
N ASN A 257 0.33 0.38 1.56
CA ASN A 257 -0.05 1.29 0.49
C ASN A 257 -1.57 1.24 0.22
N MET A 258 -2.00 1.94 -0.80
CA MET A 258 -3.41 1.99 -1.20
C MET A 258 -3.91 0.60 -1.67
N LEU A 259 -3.03 -0.22 -2.25
CA LEU A 259 -3.33 -1.56 -2.73
C LEU A 259 -3.73 -2.51 -1.59
N ASP A 260 -3.02 -2.47 -0.45
CA ASP A 260 -3.39 -3.21 0.76
C ASP A 260 -4.81 -2.87 1.25
N SER A 261 -5.15 -1.59 1.23
CA SER A 261 -6.49 -1.12 1.60
C SER A 261 -7.54 -1.68 0.66
N THR A 262 -7.26 -1.69 -0.64
CA THR A 262 -8.11 -2.24 -1.69
C THR A 262 -8.28 -3.75 -1.53
N PHE A 263 -7.21 -4.49 -1.25
CA PHE A 263 -7.29 -5.92 -0.93
C PHE A 263 -8.10 -6.21 0.33
N GLY A 264 -8.03 -5.32 1.32
CA GLY A 264 -8.87 -5.39 2.51
C GLY A 264 -10.36 -5.24 2.20
N VAL A 265 -10.73 -4.39 1.25
CA VAL A 265 -12.11 -4.23 0.77
C VAL A 265 -12.53 -5.45 -0.03
N LEU A 266 -11.71 -5.91 -0.98
CA LEU A 266 -11.95 -7.09 -1.80
C LEU A 266 -12.14 -8.34 -0.93
N SER A 267 -11.29 -8.57 0.06
CA SER A 267 -11.41 -9.73 0.94
C SER A 267 -12.71 -9.71 1.73
N ARG A 268 -13.15 -8.56 2.25
CA ARG A 268 -14.43 -8.46 2.97
C ARG A 268 -15.63 -8.74 2.07
N HIS A 269 -15.54 -8.34 0.81
CA HIS A 269 -16.59 -8.64 -0.17
C HIS A 269 -16.69 -10.14 -0.45
N VAL A 270 -15.55 -10.81 -0.60
CA VAL A 270 -15.48 -12.24 -0.87
C VAL A 270 -15.97 -13.07 0.32
N TYR A 271 -15.61 -12.68 1.55
CA TYR A 271 -16.01 -13.40 2.77
C TYR A 271 -17.53 -13.44 3.02
N GLY A 272 -18.28 -12.49 2.47
CA GLY A 272 -19.76 -12.43 2.65
C GLY A 272 -20.57 -13.15 1.58
N LYS A 273 -19.93 -13.77 0.58
CA LYS A 273 -20.63 -14.32 -0.59
C LYS A 273 -20.34 -15.81 -0.81
N HIS A 274 -21.30 -16.46 -1.44
CA HIS A 274 -21.11 -17.77 -2.05
C HIS A 274 -20.39 -17.58 -3.39
N GLY A 275 -19.23 -18.17 -3.57
CA GLY A 275 -18.48 -18.14 -4.82
C GLY A 275 -17.89 -19.51 -5.09
N THR A 276 -18.22 -20.08 -6.22
CA THR A 276 -17.74 -21.39 -6.64
C THR A 276 -16.65 -21.30 -7.68
N THR A 277 -16.54 -20.18 -8.37
CA THR A 277 -15.60 -19.96 -9.46
C THR A 277 -14.69 -18.76 -9.19
N ALA A 278 -13.56 -18.73 -9.89
CA ALA A 278 -12.67 -17.58 -9.85
C ALA A 278 -13.31 -16.32 -10.45
N ARG A 279 -14.22 -16.48 -11.41
CA ARG A 279 -14.99 -15.38 -12.00
C ARG A 279 -15.87 -14.71 -10.95
N ASP A 280 -16.48 -15.48 -10.05
CA ASP A 280 -17.31 -14.94 -8.96
C ASP A 280 -16.49 -14.06 -8.00
N LEU A 281 -15.21 -14.39 -7.82
CA LEU A 281 -14.30 -13.58 -7.01
C LEU A 281 -13.95 -12.24 -7.67
N LEU A 282 -13.90 -12.20 -9.00
CA LEU A 282 -13.48 -11.04 -9.78
C LEU A 282 -14.65 -10.15 -10.23
N SER A 283 -15.90 -10.62 -10.07
CA SER A 283 -17.12 -9.86 -10.40
C SER A 283 -17.47 -8.79 -9.36
N PHE A 284 -16.48 -8.01 -8.92
CA PHE A 284 -16.69 -6.96 -7.91
C PHE A 284 -17.17 -5.66 -8.57
N PRO A 285 -18.33 -5.07 -8.15
CA PRO A 285 -18.76 -3.79 -8.67
C PRO A 285 -17.78 -2.69 -8.24
N GLY A 286 -17.29 -1.90 -9.18
CA GLY A 286 -16.37 -0.80 -8.93
C GLY A 286 -14.89 -1.08 -9.23
N PHE A 287 -14.57 -2.27 -9.72
CA PHE A 287 -13.26 -2.55 -10.31
C PHE A 287 -13.40 -2.64 -11.83
N ASN A 288 -12.65 -1.83 -12.57
CA ASN A 288 -12.35 -2.09 -13.96
C ASN A 288 -11.37 -3.25 -14.00
N SER A 289 -11.86 -4.47 -13.70
CA SER A 289 -11.03 -5.66 -13.71
C SER A 289 -10.74 -6.05 -15.15
N VAL A 290 -9.56 -5.73 -15.63
CA VAL A 290 -8.99 -6.49 -16.74
C VAL A 290 -8.42 -7.76 -16.13
N SER A 291 -9.21 -8.82 -16.07
CA SER A 291 -8.69 -10.13 -15.71
C SER A 291 -7.81 -10.62 -16.85
N VAL A 292 -6.52 -10.58 -16.66
CA VAL A 292 -5.59 -11.28 -17.53
C VAL A 292 -5.37 -12.66 -16.92
N ASP A 293 -6.02 -13.68 -17.48
CA ASP A 293 -5.70 -15.06 -17.14
C ASP A 293 -4.33 -15.37 -17.71
N MET A 294 -3.32 -15.47 -16.84
CA MET A 294 -1.98 -15.86 -17.25
C MET A 294 -1.91 -17.37 -17.29
N TYR A 295 -1.81 -17.91 -18.50
CA TYR A 295 -1.54 -19.34 -18.73
C TYR A 295 -0.02 -19.53 -18.74
N ALA A 296 0.46 -20.57 -18.04
CA ALA A 296 1.81 -21.05 -18.26
C ALA A 296 1.85 -21.74 -19.63
N ASN A 297 2.57 -21.16 -20.58
CA ASN A 297 3.05 -21.87 -21.76
C ASN A 297 4.33 -22.59 -21.41
#